data_08aa438b0a2860bba45825705db9a585
#
_entry.id   08aa438b0a2860bba45825705db9a585
#
_cell.length_a   1.000
_cell.length_b   1.000
_cell.length_c   1.000
_cell.angle_alpha   90.00
_cell.angle_beta   90.00
_cell.angle_gamma   90.00
#
_symmetry.space_group_name_H-M   'P 1'
#
loop_
_entity.id
_entity.type
_entity.pdbx_description
1 polymer ?
#
loop_
_entity_poly.entity_id
_entity_poly.type
_entity_poly.pdbx_seq_one_letter_code
_entity_poly.pdbx_strand_id
1 'polypeptide(L)'
;MATTSSIDYGYLRQLVLGLSQNVLDPSRDYLFESRLARLVRNQGMNGLEELIDSLRVRKNPDLERAVAEAMTINETSFFRDTRPFDLLRTEILPRLVDARRSQRTLRFWSAACSTGQEAYSIAMLMAEHFPMLAGWNIRVEGTDISNEVVHRAQAGTYPRIEMNRGLPARFVVRYFDRHGEDWVVKPEIRKACNFRQTNLCGPVFPFHSFERFDVIFLRNVMLYFSQETRRTLLANIHKVLAPDGVLFLGSSEQPADPTIWTPVLAGGTCHFTPR
;
A
#
# COMPACT_ATOMS: atom_id res chain seq x y z
N MET A 1 -11.25 -47.22 -0.83
CA MET A 1 -10.98 -46.37 0.33
C MET A 1 -10.50 -45.03 -0.19
N ALA A 2 -11.33 -44.01 -0.14
CA ALA A 2 -10.92 -42.66 -0.50
C ALA A 2 -9.93 -42.20 0.58
N THR A 3 -8.68 -42.03 0.25
CA THR A 3 -7.71 -41.33 1.07
C THR A 3 -8.21 -39.92 1.23
N THR A 4 -8.64 -39.57 2.41
CA THR A 4 -8.90 -38.17 2.80
C THR A 4 -7.56 -37.46 2.68
N SER A 5 -7.29 -36.87 1.52
CA SER A 5 -6.12 -36.02 1.31
C SER A 5 -6.31 -34.82 2.22
N SER A 6 -5.50 -34.70 3.24
CA SER A 6 -5.53 -33.50 4.08
C SER A 6 -4.87 -32.37 3.29
N ILE A 7 -5.56 -31.24 3.18
CA ILE A 7 -5.05 -30.03 2.51
C ILE A 7 -3.69 -29.67 3.07
N ASP A 8 -2.69 -29.53 2.21
CA ASP A 8 -1.32 -29.14 2.61
C ASP A 8 -1.21 -27.62 2.75
N TYR A 9 -1.72 -27.08 3.83
CA TYR A 9 -1.57 -25.66 4.18
C TYR A 9 -0.11 -25.25 4.40
N GLY A 10 0.75 -26.19 4.79
CA GLY A 10 2.20 -25.93 4.94
C GLY A 10 2.82 -25.47 3.64
N TYR A 11 2.52 -26.15 2.54
CA TYR A 11 2.95 -25.76 1.21
C TYR A 11 2.44 -24.36 0.82
N LEU A 12 1.15 -24.07 1.03
CA LEU A 12 0.57 -22.76 0.72
C LEU A 12 1.21 -21.64 1.53
N ARG A 13 1.48 -21.86 2.83
CA ARG A 13 2.18 -20.86 3.66
C ARG A 13 3.58 -20.58 3.17
N GLN A 14 4.33 -21.61 2.79
CA GLN A 14 5.68 -21.46 2.22
C GLN A 14 5.67 -20.71 0.88
N LEU A 15 4.72 -21.02 0.01
CA LEU A 15 4.54 -20.33 -1.26
C LEU A 15 4.27 -18.83 -1.04
N VAL A 16 3.32 -18.50 -0.17
CA VAL A 16 2.98 -17.11 0.16
C VAL A 16 4.16 -16.38 0.80
N LEU A 17 4.85 -17.02 1.74
CA LEU A 17 6.06 -16.47 2.35
C LEU A 17 7.14 -16.18 1.31
N GLY A 18 7.41 -17.13 0.44
CA GLY A 18 8.43 -16.98 -0.60
C GLY A 18 8.17 -15.83 -1.57
N LEU A 19 6.91 -15.59 -1.91
CA LEU A 19 6.53 -14.59 -2.89
C LEU A 19 6.27 -13.20 -2.30
N SER A 20 5.59 -13.11 -1.15
CA SER A 20 5.16 -11.84 -0.56
C SER A 20 5.85 -11.47 0.75
N GLN A 21 6.63 -12.38 1.34
CA GLN A 21 7.21 -12.27 2.68
C GLN A 21 6.16 -12.19 3.81
N ASN A 22 4.89 -12.45 3.51
CA ASN A 22 3.84 -12.53 4.53
C ASN A 22 3.97 -13.81 5.34
N VAL A 23 4.16 -13.67 6.64
CA VAL A 23 4.15 -14.77 7.60
C VAL A 23 2.70 -15.07 8.00
N LEU A 24 2.21 -16.24 7.62
CA LEU A 24 0.86 -16.68 7.95
C LEU A 24 0.90 -17.65 9.14
N ASP A 25 0.15 -17.33 10.19
CA ASP A 25 0.02 -18.18 11.37
C ASP A 25 -0.81 -19.43 11.03
N PRO A 26 -0.37 -20.64 11.41
CA PRO A 26 -1.10 -21.89 11.18
C PRO A 26 -2.53 -21.89 11.72
N SER A 27 -2.81 -21.16 12.81
CA SER A 27 -4.15 -20.99 13.36
C SER A 27 -5.14 -20.30 12.40
N ARG A 28 -4.64 -19.69 11.33
CA ARG A 28 -5.41 -18.97 10.32
C ARG A 28 -5.54 -19.70 8.99
N ASP A 29 -5.21 -20.99 8.93
CA ASP A 29 -5.26 -21.80 7.70
C ASP A 29 -6.64 -21.80 7.04
N TYR A 30 -7.72 -21.66 7.82
CA TYR A 30 -9.10 -21.50 7.31
C TYR A 30 -9.25 -20.30 6.34
N LEU A 31 -8.33 -19.32 6.39
CA LEU A 31 -8.37 -18.18 5.46
C LEU A 31 -8.03 -18.61 4.03
N PHE A 32 -7.23 -19.66 3.83
CA PHE A 32 -6.93 -20.16 2.50
C PHE A 32 -8.20 -20.61 1.78
N GLU A 33 -9.09 -21.32 2.46
CA GLU A 33 -10.35 -21.78 1.87
C GLU A 33 -11.21 -20.61 1.40
N SER A 34 -11.41 -19.62 2.27
CA SER A 34 -12.26 -18.48 1.96
C SER A 34 -11.67 -17.54 0.89
N ARG A 35 -10.37 -17.26 0.95
CA ARG A 35 -9.73 -16.30 0.06
C ARG A 35 -9.37 -16.88 -1.30
N LEU A 36 -8.98 -18.16 -1.37
CA LEU A 36 -8.67 -18.84 -2.62
C LEU A 36 -9.90 -19.39 -3.34
N ALA A 37 -11.08 -19.41 -2.70
CA ALA A 37 -12.30 -19.95 -3.31
C ALA A 37 -12.63 -19.33 -4.68
N ARG A 38 -12.40 -18.01 -4.85
CA ARG A 38 -12.61 -17.33 -6.14
C ARG A 38 -11.57 -17.77 -7.17
N LEU A 39 -10.31 -17.87 -6.77
CA LEU A 39 -9.21 -18.31 -7.64
C LEU A 39 -9.46 -19.74 -8.11
N VAL A 40 -9.77 -20.65 -7.20
CA VAL A 40 -10.11 -22.06 -7.50
C VAL A 40 -11.22 -22.14 -8.54
N ARG A 41 -12.34 -21.42 -8.34
CA ARG A 41 -13.45 -21.38 -9.32
C ARG A 41 -13.03 -20.82 -10.68
N ASN A 42 -12.25 -19.74 -10.70
CA ASN A 42 -11.81 -19.10 -11.94
C ASN A 42 -10.86 -20.01 -12.75
N GLN A 43 -10.14 -20.90 -12.07
CA GLN A 43 -9.27 -21.90 -12.71
C GLN A 43 -10.03 -23.19 -13.12
N GLY A 44 -11.34 -23.27 -12.84
CA GLY A 44 -12.15 -24.48 -13.12
C GLY A 44 -11.81 -25.67 -12.21
N MET A 45 -11.20 -25.43 -11.06
CA MET A 45 -10.77 -26.45 -10.10
C MET A 45 -11.86 -26.74 -9.08
N ASN A 46 -11.87 -27.96 -8.53
CA ASN A 46 -12.88 -28.42 -7.58
C ASN A 46 -12.58 -28.05 -6.12
N GLY A 47 -11.32 -27.75 -5.79
CA GLY A 47 -10.89 -27.44 -4.42
C GLY A 47 -9.42 -27.03 -4.30
N LEU A 48 -8.99 -26.82 -3.05
CA LEU A 48 -7.60 -26.44 -2.75
C LEU A 48 -6.60 -27.57 -3.04
N GLU A 49 -7.00 -28.82 -2.91
CA GLU A 49 -6.15 -29.96 -3.25
C GLU A 49 -5.73 -29.89 -4.72
N GLU A 50 -6.68 -29.70 -5.62
CA GLU A 50 -6.39 -29.61 -7.06
C GLU A 50 -5.53 -28.38 -7.39
N LEU A 51 -5.75 -27.26 -6.69
CA LEU A 51 -4.89 -26.07 -6.82
C LEU A 51 -3.45 -26.39 -6.39
N ILE A 52 -3.26 -27.04 -5.24
CA ILE A 52 -1.94 -27.43 -4.72
C ILE A 52 -1.23 -28.39 -5.67
N ASP A 53 -1.93 -29.40 -6.17
CA ASP A 53 -1.40 -30.36 -7.11
C ASP A 53 -0.98 -29.68 -8.41
N SER A 54 -1.80 -28.76 -8.93
CA SER A 54 -1.47 -27.97 -10.12
C SER A 54 -0.20 -27.14 -9.91
N LEU A 55 -0.06 -26.47 -8.76
CA LEU A 55 1.12 -25.66 -8.40
C LEU A 55 2.39 -26.50 -8.26
N ARG A 56 2.27 -27.74 -7.78
CA ARG A 56 3.42 -28.66 -7.63
C ARG A 56 3.88 -29.28 -8.95
N VAL A 57 2.93 -29.62 -9.81
CA VAL A 57 3.23 -30.33 -11.06
C VAL A 57 3.71 -29.37 -12.15
N ARG A 58 3.17 -28.18 -12.21
CA ARG A 58 3.49 -27.18 -13.24
C ARG A 58 3.95 -25.88 -12.62
N LYS A 59 5.19 -25.47 -12.92
CA LYS A 59 5.59 -24.08 -12.63
C LYS A 59 4.67 -23.14 -13.39
N ASN A 60 3.82 -22.45 -12.66
CA ASN A 60 2.93 -21.41 -13.18
C ASN A 60 3.10 -20.15 -12.33
N PRO A 61 4.06 -19.26 -12.68
CA PRO A 61 4.35 -18.06 -11.90
C PRO A 61 3.15 -17.13 -11.73
N ASP A 62 2.22 -17.14 -12.69
CA ASP A 62 1.03 -16.28 -12.61
C ASP A 62 0.02 -16.85 -11.60
N LEU A 63 -0.15 -18.17 -11.56
CA LEU A 63 -1.01 -18.83 -10.57
C LEU A 63 -0.40 -18.72 -9.16
N GLU A 64 0.92 -18.94 -9.03
CA GLU A 64 1.63 -18.76 -7.76
C GLU A 64 1.47 -17.33 -7.22
N ARG A 65 1.63 -16.33 -8.09
CA ARG A 65 1.42 -14.91 -7.76
C ARG A 65 -0.02 -14.64 -7.34
N ALA A 66 -1.00 -15.17 -8.09
CA ALA A 66 -2.41 -15.01 -7.77
C ALA A 66 -2.76 -15.59 -6.38
N VAL A 67 -2.15 -16.71 -5.97
CA VAL A 67 -2.28 -17.25 -4.61
C VAL A 67 -1.72 -16.28 -3.58
N ALA A 68 -0.52 -15.74 -3.78
CA ALA A 68 0.09 -14.81 -2.85
C ALA A 68 -0.72 -13.50 -2.74
N GLU A 69 -1.21 -12.96 -3.86
CA GLU A 69 -2.06 -11.77 -3.91
C GLU A 69 -3.39 -11.99 -3.17
N ALA A 70 -4.04 -13.13 -3.35
CA ALA A 70 -5.30 -13.46 -2.67
C ALA A 70 -5.15 -13.54 -1.14
N MET A 71 -3.93 -13.79 -0.65
CA MET A 71 -3.64 -13.87 0.79
C MET A 71 -3.24 -12.53 1.40
N THR A 72 -3.17 -11.43 0.62
CA THR A 72 -2.93 -10.09 1.16
C THR A 72 -4.17 -9.53 1.87
N ILE A 73 -3.94 -8.61 2.81
CA ILE A 73 -5.01 -7.89 3.52
C ILE A 73 -5.06 -6.47 2.95
N ASN A 74 -6.10 -6.19 2.16
CA ASN A 74 -6.21 -4.96 1.40
C ASN A 74 -7.16 -3.93 2.06
N GLU A 75 -7.33 -3.98 3.40
CA GLU A 75 -8.19 -3.01 4.09
C GLU A 75 -7.55 -1.63 4.11
N THR A 76 -8.25 -0.66 3.57
CA THR A 76 -7.85 0.75 3.54
C THR A 76 -9.07 1.67 3.62
N SER A 77 -8.85 2.95 3.86
CA SER A 77 -9.89 3.99 3.81
C SER A 77 -9.27 5.36 3.51
N PHE A 78 -10.10 6.28 3.01
CA PHE A 78 -9.68 7.67 2.86
C PHE A 78 -9.30 8.27 4.22
N PHE A 79 -8.20 9.03 4.26
CA PHE A 79 -7.68 9.69 5.46
C PHE A 79 -7.58 8.77 6.70
N ARG A 80 -7.25 7.48 6.49
CA ARG A 80 -7.14 6.48 7.56
C ARG A 80 -6.27 6.99 8.70
N ASP A 81 -6.81 6.93 9.95
CA ASP A 81 -6.20 7.43 11.20
C ASP A 81 -6.02 8.96 11.27
N THR A 82 -6.53 9.74 10.36
CA THR A 82 -6.59 11.21 10.26
C THR A 82 -5.30 11.96 10.68
N ARG A 83 -4.75 11.69 11.86
CA ARG A 83 -3.59 12.38 12.46
C ARG A 83 -2.35 12.49 11.55
N PRO A 84 -1.91 11.43 10.83
CA PRO A 84 -0.79 11.55 9.89
C PRO A 84 -1.04 12.59 8.80
N PHE A 85 -2.29 12.71 8.32
CA PHE A 85 -2.67 13.68 7.30
C PHE A 85 -2.77 15.10 7.88
N ASP A 86 -3.25 15.24 9.11
CA ASP A 86 -3.26 16.54 9.80
C ASP A 86 -1.83 17.04 10.03
N LEU A 87 -0.94 16.18 10.54
CA LEU A 87 0.46 16.52 10.72
C LEU A 87 1.15 16.84 9.40
N LEU A 88 0.88 16.06 8.35
CA LEU A 88 1.36 16.35 7.00
C LEU A 88 0.97 17.76 6.56
N ARG A 89 -0.30 18.14 6.78
CA ARG A 89 -0.84 19.43 6.39
C ARG A 89 -0.27 20.60 7.20
N THR A 90 -0.19 20.46 8.53
CA THR A 90 0.07 21.58 9.45
C THR A 90 1.55 21.86 9.68
N GLU A 91 2.40 20.84 9.60
CA GLU A 91 3.83 20.97 9.97
C GLU A 91 4.77 20.54 8.85
N ILE A 92 4.55 19.35 8.27
CA ILE A 92 5.52 18.75 7.36
C ILE A 92 5.51 19.46 6.00
N LEU A 93 4.33 19.62 5.39
CA LEU A 93 4.24 20.27 4.07
C LEU A 93 4.69 21.72 4.06
N PRO A 94 4.35 22.60 5.04
CA PRO A 94 4.88 23.96 5.06
C PRO A 94 6.40 24.01 5.01
N ARG A 95 7.07 23.15 5.81
CA ARG A 95 8.53 23.02 5.83
C ARG A 95 9.11 22.50 4.49
N LEU A 96 8.50 21.45 3.94
CA LEU A 96 8.96 20.88 2.67
C LEU A 96 8.71 21.81 1.47
N VAL A 97 7.59 22.51 1.45
CA VAL A 97 7.28 23.52 0.41
C VAL A 97 8.34 24.62 0.41
N ASP A 98 8.72 25.12 1.58
CA ASP A 98 9.78 26.12 1.68
C ASP A 98 11.13 25.58 1.19
N ALA A 99 11.51 24.38 1.63
CA ALA A 99 12.75 23.71 1.23
C ALA A 99 12.81 23.36 -0.27
N ARG A 100 11.67 23.14 -0.92
CA ARG A 100 11.56 22.78 -2.36
C ARG A 100 11.17 23.94 -3.26
N ARG A 101 11.17 25.17 -2.75
CA ARG A 101 10.72 26.37 -3.48
C ARG A 101 11.42 26.58 -4.82
N SER A 102 12.72 26.33 -4.89
CA SER A 102 13.52 26.46 -6.13
C SER A 102 13.25 25.31 -7.11
N GLN A 103 13.08 24.09 -6.62
CA GLN A 103 12.88 22.89 -7.43
C GLN A 103 11.44 22.74 -7.92
N ARG A 104 10.47 23.30 -7.19
CA ARG A 104 9.02 23.22 -7.45
C ARG A 104 8.54 21.78 -7.68
N THR A 105 9.08 20.85 -6.89
CA THR A 105 8.76 19.41 -6.99
C THR A 105 8.55 18.84 -5.60
N LEU A 106 7.48 18.07 -5.44
CA LEU A 106 7.21 17.26 -4.25
C LEU A 106 6.84 15.85 -4.68
N ARG A 107 7.48 14.87 -4.04
CA ARG A 107 7.29 13.45 -4.33
C ARG A 107 6.80 12.71 -3.11
N PHE A 108 5.69 12.02 -3.25
CA PHE A 108 5.07 11.18 -2.23
C PHE A 108 5.05 9.74 -2.69
N TRP A 109 5.19 8.83 -1.74
CA TRP A 109 5.01 7.42 -2.02
C TRP A 109 4.08 6.79 -0.98
N SER A 110 2.97 6.20 -1.44
CA SER A 110 2.10 5.31 -0.68
C SER A 110 2.53 3.88 -0.99
N ALA A 111 3.34 3.29 -0.12
CA ALA A 111 3.87 1.93 -0.23
C ALA A 111 2.86 0.95 0.37
N ALA A 112 2.45 -0.07 -0.40
CA ALA A 112 1.28 -0.92 -0.14
C ALA A 112 -0.03 -0.08 -0.15
N CYS A 113 -0.29 0.60 -1.27
CA CYS A 113 -1.38 1.57 -1.40
C CYS A 113 -2.78 0.95 -1.47
N SER A 114 -2.89 -0.38 -1.54
CA SER A 114 -4.16 -1.09 -1.70
C SER A 114 -4.99 -0.51 -2.87
N THR A 115 -6.26 -0.24 -2.66
CA THR A 115 -7.18 0.32 -3.66
C THR A 115 -7.06 1.84 -3.84
N GLY A 116 -5.97 2.48 -3.33
CA GLY A 116 -5.56 3.84 -3.69
C GLY A 116 -6.06 4.97 -2.78
N GLN A 117 -6.89 4.69 -1.76
CA GLN A 117 -7.48 5.73 -0.91
C GLN A 117 -6.43 6.59 -0.21
N GLU A 118 -5.30 6.01 0.24
CA GLU A 118 -4.23 6.76 0.88
C GLU A 118 -3.54 7.73 -0.09
N ALA A 119 -3.18 7.27 -1.28
CA ALA A 119 -2.57 8.11 -2.31
C ALA A 119 -3.50 9.25 -2.74
N TYR A 120 -4.77 8.96 -2.96
CA TYR A 120 -5.77 9.99 -3.27
C TYR A 120 -6.02 10.96 -2.12
N SER A 121 -5.94 10.49 -0.87
CA SER A 121 -6.04 11.38 0.30
C SER A 121 -4.90 12.40 0.34
N ILE A 122 -3.67 11.98 0.00
CA ILE A 122 -2.53 12.88 -0.13
C ILE A 122 -2.77 13.89 -1.26
N ALA A 123 -3.18 13.44 -2.44
CA ALA A 123 -3.44 14.31 -3.58
C ALA A 123 -4.55 15.34 -3.31
N MET A 124 -5.66 14.91 -2.70
CA MET A 124 -6.75 15.79 -2.30
C MET A 124 -6.32 16.80 -1.23
N LEU A 125 -5.51 16.38 -0.24
CA LEU A 125 -4.98 17.25 0.78
C LEU A 125 -4.12 18.38 0.16
N MET A 126 -3.27 18.03 -0.82
CA MET A 126 -2.46 18.99 -1.55
C MET A 126 -3.34 19.98 -2.33
N ALA A 127 -4.31 19.51 -3.08
CA ALA A 127 -5.21 20.34 -3.88
C ALA A 127 -6.07 21.28 -3.01
N GLU A 128 -6.51 20.81 -1.84
CA GLU A 128 -7.38 21.58 -0.93
C GLU A 128 -6.62 22.66 -0.17
N HIS A 129 -5.46 22.34 0.38
CA HIS A 129 -4.79 23.18 1.36
C HIS A 129 -3.56 23.91 0.81
N PHE A 130 -3.07 23.54 -0.36
CA PHE A 130 -1.87 24.12 -0.97
C PHE A 130 -2.10 24.60 -2.41
N PRO A 131 -3.16 25.39 -2.69
CA PRO A 131 -3.45 25.88 -4.05
C PRO A 131 -2.31 26.73 -4.65
N MET A 132 -1.46 27.32 -3.78
CA MET A 132 -0.29 28.08 -4.20
C MET A 132 0.77 27.22 -4.90
N LEU A 133 0.67 25.89 -4.82
CA LEU A 133 1.56 24.96 -5.52
C LEU A 133 1.09 24.65 -6.95
N ALA A 134 0.11 25.39 -7.47
CA ALA A 134 -0.28 25.29 -8.86
C ALA A 134 0.95 25.48 -9.77
N GLY A 135 1.14 24.53 -10.68
CA GLY A 135 2.33 24.50 -11.57
C GLY A 135 3.59 23.88 -10.94
N TRP A 136 3.52 23.33 -9.73
CA TRP A 136 4.56 22.45 -9.21
C TRP A 136 4.40 21.03 -9.77
N ASN A 137 5.51 20.31 -9.86
CA ASN A 137 5.50 18.89 -10.21
C ASN A 137 5.23 18.07 -8.95
N ILE A 138 3.94 17.84 -8.65
CA ILE A 138 3.51 17.03 -7.51
C ILE A 138 3.17 15.63 -8.00
N ARG A 139 3.84 14.62 -7.44
CA ARG A 139 3.63 13.21 -7.80
C ARG A 139 3.39 12.37 -6.57
N VAL A 140 2.36 11.55 -6.63
CA VAL A 140 2.03 10.54 -5.61
C VAL A 140 2.15 9.17 -6.27
N GLU A 141 3.20 8.45 -5.95
CA GLU A 141 3.39 7.07 -6.39
C GLU A 141 2.64 6.13 -5.44
N GLY A 142 1.80 5.27 -5.98
CA GLY A 142 1.14 4.19 -5.26
C GLY A 142 1.65 2.84 -5.74
N THR A 143 2.11 2.00 -4.84
CA THR A 143 2.55 0.65 -5.21
C THR A 143 1.89 -0.40 -4.33
N ASP A 144 1.52 -1.53 -4.92
CA ASP A 144 0.99 -2.68 -4.20
C ASP A 144 1.42 -3.98 -4.88
N ILE A 145 1.46 -5.08 -4.14
CA ILE A 145 1.79 -6.39 -4.69
C ILE A 145 0.63 -6.95 -5.52
N SER A 146 -0.61 -6.62 -5.15
CA SER A 146 -1.82 -7.12 -5.81
C SER A 146 -2.18 -6.29 -7.05
N ASN A 147 -2.18 -6.95 -8.21
CA ASN A 147 -2.57 -6.34 -9.46
C ASN A 147 -4.05 -5.92 -9.47
N GLU A 148 -4.91 -6.68 -8.81
CA GLU A 148 -6.35 -6.37 -8.71
C GLU A 148 -6.58 -5.02 -8.01
N VAL A 149 -5.92 -4.78 -6.87
CA VAL A 149 -6.11 -3.52 -6.14
C VAL A 149 -5.46 -2.35 -6.85
N VAL A 150 -4.34 -2.56 -7.56
CA VAL A 150 -3.70 -1.54 -8.38
C VAL A 150 -4.62 -1.11 -9.53
N HIS A 151 -5.28 -2.04 -10.22
CA HIS A 151 -6.27 -1.70 -11.25
C HIS A 151 -7.44 -0.91 -10.68
N ARG A 152 -7.94 -1.27 -9.47
CA ARG A 152 -8.98 -0.48 -8.78
C ARG A 152 -8.49 0.92 -8.43
N ALA A 153 -7.26 1.05 -7.93
CA ALA A 153 -6.66 2.34 -7.65
C ALA A 153 -6.54 3.20 -8.91
N GLN A 154 -6.09 2.62 -10.03
CA GLN A 154 -6.02 3.31 -11.34
C GLN A 154 -7.40 3.75 -11.84
N ALA A 155 -8.43 2.91 -11.67
CA ALA A 155 -9.80 3.27 -12.01
C ALA A 155 -10.32 4.44 -11.15
N GLY A 156 -9.91 4.51 -9.89
CA GLY A 156 -10.35 5.55 -8.94
C GLY A 156 -11.85 5.52 -8.69
N THR A 157 -12.47 4.35 -8.75
CA THR A 157 -13.92 4.15 -8.62
C THR A 157 -14.23 3.44 -7.31
N TYR A 158 -15.13 4.01 -6.52
CA TYR A 158 -15.43 3.55 -5.17
C TYR A 158 -16.92 3.48 -4.91
N PRO A 159 -17.42 2.37 -4.29
CA PRO A 159 -18.80 2.27 -3.89
C PRO A 159 -19.08 3.19 -2.69
N ARG A 160 -20.35 3.56 -2.53
CA ARG A 160 -20.81 4.48 -1.48
C ARG A 160 -20.32 4.10 -0.07
N ILE A 161 -20.23 2.80 0.22
CA ILE A 161 -19.79 2.33 1.55
C ILE A 161 -18.34 2.72 1.86
N GLU A 162 -17.46 2.75 0.86
CA GLU A 162 -16.06 3.16 1.03
C GLU A 162 -15.95 4.68 1.15
N MET A 163 -16.82 5.44 0.48
CA MET A 163 -16.86 6.91 0.58
C MET A 163 -17.24 7.40 1.98
N ASN A 164 -18.06 6.63 2.71
CA ASN A 164 -18.50 6.99 4.06
C ASN A 164 -17.44 6.72 5.15
N ARG A 165 -16.30 6.12 4.78
CA ARG A 165 -15.21 5.81 5.72
C ARG A 165 -14.09 6.86 5.59
N GLY A 166 -14.06 7.81 6.53
CA GLY A 166 -12.96 8.75 6.70
C GLY A 166 -12.94 9.96 5.74
N LEU A 167 -13.72 9.94 4.66
CA LEU A 167 -13.75 11.04 3.68
C LEU A 167 -14.71 12.15 4.12
N PRO A 168 -14.23 13.40 4.33
CA PRO A 168 -15.10 14.51 4.67
C PRO A 168 -16.07 14.83 3.52
N ALA A 169 -17.35 15.14 3.83
CA ALA A 169 -18.38 15.38 2.82
C ALA A 169 -17.98 16.45 1.77
N ARG A 170 -17.28 17.51 2.20
CA ARG A 170 -16.79 18.57 1.30
C ARG A 170 -15.83 18.03 0.22
N PHE A 171 -15.01 16.98 0.55
CA PHE A 171 -14.11 16.35 -0.40
C PHE A 171 -14.87 15.50 -1.41
N VAL A 172 -15.95 14.83 -0.98
CA VAL A 172 -16.81 14.08 -1.91
C VAL A 172 -17.36 14.99 -3.00
N VAL A 173 -17.98 16.12 -2.61
CA VAL A 173 -18.56 17.06 -3.57
C VAL A 173 -17.51 17.69 -4.48
N ARG A 174 -16.32 17.97 -3.94
CA ARG A 174 -15.28 18.70 -4.68
C ARG A 174 -14.47 17.81 -5.61
N TYR A 175 -14.14 16.58 -5.20
CA TYR A 175 -13.14 15.74 -5.86
C TYR A 175 -13.66 14.46 -6.48
N PHE A 176 -14.97 14.22 -6.42
CA PHE A 176 -15.58 13.04 -7.03
C PHE A 176 -16.77 13.42 -7.90
N ASP A 177 -16.98 12.61 -8.93
CA ASP A 177 -18.18 12.61 -9.75
C ASP A 177 -18.97 11.34 -9.46
N ARG A 178 -20.31 11.48 -9.40
CA ARG A 178 -21.18 10.32 -9.19
C ARG A 178 -21.48 9.63 -10.53
N HIS A 179 -21.25 8.32 -10.57
CA HIS A 179 -21.54 7.46 -11.71
C HIS A 179 -22.42 6.28 -11.25
N GLY A 180 -23.74 6.42 -11.41
CA GLY A 180 -24.71 5.45 -10.90
C GLY A 180 -24.64 5.33 -9.37
N GLU A 181 -24.31 4.14 -8.86
CA GLU A 181 -24.12 3.89 -7.44
C GLU A 181 -22.69 4.16 -6.93
N ASP A 182 -21.74 4.34 -7.86
CA ASP A 182 -20.33 4.54 -7.57
C ASP A 182 -19.91 6.01 -7.65
N TRP A 183 -18.74 6.30 -7.07
CA TRP A 183 -18.08 7.59 -7.10
C TRP A 183 -16.71 7.47 -7.75
N VAL A 184 -16.41 8.34 -8.68
CA VAL A 184 -15.16 8.35 -9.45
C VAL A 184 -14.34 9.59 -9.07
N VAL A 185 -13.08 9.39 -8.71
CA VAL A 185 -12.14 10.49 -8.45
C VAL A 185 -11.97 11.33 -9.71
N LYS A 186 -12.11 12.64 -9.58
CA LYS A 186 -11.98 13.58 -10.70
C LYS A 186 -10.60 13.56 -11.36
N PRO A 187 -10.51 13.83 -12.67
CA PRO A 187 -9.26 13.74 -13.42
C PRO A 187 -8.10 14.57 -12.87
N GLU A 188 -8.38 15.74 -12.29
CA GLU A 188 -7.36 16.62 -11.71
C GLU A 188 -6.61 15.97 -10.53
N ILE A 189 -7.32 15.18 -9.71
CA ILE A 189 -6.72 14.44 -8.59
C ILE A 189 -6.03 13.17 -9.11
N ARG A 190 -6.67 12.44 -10.05
CA ARG A 190 -6.12 11.22 -10.62
C ARG A 190 -4.78 11.45 -11.32
N LYS A 191 -4.61 12.56 -12.03
CA LYS A 191 -3.36 12.92 -12.73
C LYS A 191 -2.15 13.10 -11.80
N ALA A 192 -2.38 13.42 -10.53
CA ALA A 192 -1.31 13.54 -9.54
C ALA A 192 -0.82 12.18 -9.02
N CYS A 193 -1.62 11.11 -9.21
CA CYS A 193 -1.36 9.77 -8.71
C CYS A 193 -0.94 8.82 -9.84
N ASN A 194 0.10 8.02 -9.59
CA ASN A 194 0.54 6.96 -10.49
C ASN A 194 0.58 5.64 -9.72
N PHE A 195 -0.12 4.61 -10.23
CA PHE A 195 -0.23 3.33 -9.55
C PHE A 195 0.43 2.22 -10.36
N ARG A 196 1.22 1.38 -9.70
CA ARG A 196 1.86 0.22 -10.34
C ARG A 196 1.95 -0.97 -9.40
N GLN A 197 1.85 -2.17 -9.98
CA GLN A 197 2.12 -3.40 -9.25
C GLN A 197 3.59 -3.49 -8.88
N THR A 198 3.87 -3.77 -7.61
CA THR A 198 5.24 -3.88 -7.11
C THR A 198 5.30 -4.69 -5.83
N ASN A 199 6.22 -5.63 -5.77
CA ASN A 199 6.56 -6.31 -4.53
C ASN A 199 7.65 -5.52 -3.78
N LEU A 200 7.32 -4.96 -2.62
CA LEU A 200 8.25 -4.19 -1.78
C LEU A 200 9.42 -5.03 -1.25
N CYS A 201 9.22 -6.34 -1.15
CA CYS A 201 10.19 -7.31 -0.66
C CYS A 201 10.82 -8.15 -1.79
N GLY A 202 10.59 -7.75 -3.04
CA GLY A 202 11.14 -8.42 -4.22
C GLY A 202 12.65 -8.23 -4.35
N PRO A 203 13.29 -8.98 -5.25
CA PRO A 203 14.74 -8.94 -5.44
C PRO A 203 15.23 -7.59 -5.99
N VAL A 204 14.37 -6.84 -6.65
CA VAL A 204 14.66 -5.50 -7.16
C VAL A 204 13.76 -4.49 -6.47
N PHE A 205 14.36 -3.56 -5.75
CA PHE A 205 13.61 -2.48 -5.10
C PHE A 205 13.05 -1.51 -6.15
N PRO A 206 11.80 -1.05 -6.01
CA PRO A 206 11.08 -0.38 -7.11
C PRO A 206 11.61 1.00 -7.50
N PHE A 207 12.44 1.62 -6.65
CA PHE A 207 12.96 2.96 -6.88
C PHE A 207 14.46 3.01 -6.68
N HIS A 208 15.10 3.95 -7.37
CA HIS A 208 16.53 4.21 -7.27
C HIS A 208 16.82 5.38 -6.32
N SER A 209 17.98 5.38 -5.69
CA SER A 209 18.40 6.38 -4.69
C SER A 209 18.48 7.82 -5.20
N PHE A 210 18.52 8.05 -6.51
CA PHE A 210 18.49 9.38 -7.10
C PHE A 210 17.06 9.96 -7.26
N GLU A 211 16.02 9.12 -7.15
CA GLU A 211 14.61 9.54 -7.20
C GLU A 211 14.03 9.60 -5.79
N ARG A 212 14.56 10.48 -4.95
CA ARG A 212 14.16 10.56 -3.55
C ARG A 212 12.75 11.10 -3.36
N PHE A 213 12.06 10.52 -2.38
CA PHE A 213 10.74 10.95 -1.94
C PHE A 213 10.85 11.93 -0.77
N ASP A 214 9.98 12.92 -0.74
CA ASP A 214 9.86 13.87 0.37
C ASP A 214 9.08 13.25 1.53
N VAL A 215 8.04 12.47 1.20
CA VAL A 215 7.20 11.77 2.20
C VAL A 215 6.88 10.37 1.72
N ILE A 216 7.08 9.39 2.59
CA ILE A 216 6.71 7.99 2.35
C ILE A 216 5.70 7.55 3.41
N PHE A 217 4.59 6.96 2.95
CA PHE A 217 3.62 6.26 3.78
C PHE A 217 3.85 4.75 3.58
N LEU A 218 4.28 4.06 4.63
CA LEU A 218 4.42 2.61 4.69
C LEU A 218 3.63 2.12 5.90
N ARG A 219 2.31 2.03 5.75
CA ARG A 219 1.40 1.87 6.87
C ARG A 219 0.62 0.56 6.81
N ASN A 220 0.54 -0.12 7.94
CA ASN A 220 -0.27 -1.31 8.14
C ASN A 220 0.09 -2.50 7.22
N VAL A 221 1.33 -2.61 6.82
CA VAL A 221 1.83 -3.70 5.96
C VAL A 221 2.92 -4.53 6.64
N MET A 222 3.80 -3.91 7.42
CA MET A 222 4.91 -4.61 8.06
C MET A 222 4.48 -5.54 9.19
N LEU A 223 3.24 -5.44 9.66
CA LEU A 223 2.66 -6.31 10.69
C LEU A 223 2.78 -7.80 10.33
N TYR A 224 2.80 -8.10 9.03
CA TYR A 224 2.83 -9.46 8.48
C TYR A 224 4.24 -9.94 8.14
N PHE A 225 5.26 -9.10 8.28
CA PHE A 225 6.63 -9.42 7.87
C PHE A 225 7.49 -9.87 9.05
N SER A 226 8.47 -10.73 8.78
CA SER A 226 9.51 -11.07 9.75
C SER A 226 10.34 -9.84 10.14
N GLN A 227 11.03 -9.89 11.27
CA GLN A 227 11.91 -8.79 11.68
C GLN A 227 13.03 -8.51 10.67
N GLU A 228 13.57 -9.55 10.05
CA GLU A 228 14.60 -9.44 9.02
C GLU A 228 14.06 -8.73 7.78
N THR A 229 12.88 -9.15 7.30
CA THR A 229 12.19 -8.50 6.16
C THR A 229 11.92 -7.03 6.45
N ARG A 230 11.42 -6.69 7.67
CA ARG A 230 11.18 -5.29 8.07
C ARG A 230 12.47 -4.47 8.06
N ARG A 231 13.58 -5.03 8.57
CA ARG A 231 14.88 -4.35 8.58
C ARG A 231 15.37 -4.06 7.16
N THR A 232 15.33 -5.05 6.29
CA THR A 232 15.75 -4.92 4.88
C THR A 232 14.89 -3.91 4.13
N LEU A 233 13.56 -3.98 4.29
CA LEU A 233 12.62 -3.05 3.66
C LEU A 233 12.90 -1.60 4.12
N LEU A 234 13.02 -1.36 5.42
CA LEU A 234 13.24 -0.03 5.96
C LEU A 234 14.63 0.52 5.61
N ALA A 235 15.65 -0.32 5.47
CA ALA A 235 16.95 0.10 4.95
C ALA A 235 16.87 0.54 3.47
N ASN A 236 16.04 -0.12 2.67
CA ASN A 236 15.80 0.30 1.27
C ASN A 236 14.95 1.57 1.19
N ILE A 237 13.93 1.72 2.02
CA ILE A 237 13.14 2.95 2.17
C ILE A 237 14.05 4.13 2.52
N HIS A 238 15.00 3.95 3.45
CA HIS A 238 15.95 4.98 3.84
C HIS A 238 16.79 5.52 2.66
N LYS A 239 17.19 4.64 1.74
CA LYS A 239 17.98 5.04 0.55
C LYS A 239 17.23 5.95 -0.41
N VAL A 240 15.89 5.81 -0.47
CA VAL A 240 15.03 6.56 -1.40
C VAL A 240 14.26 7.70 -0.74
N LEU A 241 14.37 7.87 0.57
CA LEU A 241 13.82 9.02 1.29
C LEU A 241 14.80 10.20 1.23
N ALA A 242 14.31 11.41 1.06
CA ALA A 242 15.14 12.62 1.14
C ALA A 242 15.75 12.76 2.55
N PRO A 243 16.94 13.37 2.72
CA PRO A 243 17.58 13.53 4.03
C PRO A 243 16.73 14.30 5.04
N ASP A 244 15.92 15.22 4.57
CA ASP A 244 14.92 15.99 5.34
C ASP A 244 13.49 15.44 5.18
N GLY A 245 13.36 14.28 4.57
CA GLY A 245 12.08 13.61 4.29
C GLY A 245 11.45 12.95 5.53
N VAL A 246 10.24 12.47 5.35
CA VAL A 246 9.42 11.90 6.43
C VAL A 246 8.86 10.53 6.03
N LEU A 247 8.99 9.57 6.95
CA LEU A 247 8.36 8.25 6.87
C LEU A 247 7.21 8.17 7.88
N PHE A 248 6.00 7.87 7.39
CA PHE A 248 4.87 7.48 8.22
C PHE A 248 4.71 5.96 8.24
N LEU A 249 4.59 5.40 9.43
CA LEU A 249 4.24 3.99 9.67
C LEU A 249 2.82 3.89 10.27
N GLY A 250 2.25 2.69 10.28
CA GLY A 250 1.01 2.43 11.01
C GLY A 250 1.20 2.58 12.52
N SER A 251 0.12 2.87 13.25
CA SER A 251 0.16 3.18 14.69
C SER A 251 0.78 2.08 15.55
N SER A 252 0.73 0.83 15.09
CA SER A 252 1.32 -0.34 15.78
C SER A 252 2.67 -0.76 15.19
N GLU A 253 3.21 0.00 14.25
CA GLU A 253 4.44 -0.33 13.54
C GLU A 253 5.59 0.56 14.02
N GLN A 254 6.78 -0.03 14.11
CA GLN A 254 7.99 0.66 14.51
C GLN A 254 9.18 0.22 13.64
N PRO A 255 10.19 1.08 13.42
CA PRO A 255 11.40 0.67 12.74
C PRO A 255 12.09 -0.47 13.49
N ALA A 256 12.51 -1.49 12.75
CA ALA A 256 13.26 -2.62 13.29
C ALA A 256 14.71 -2.24 13.64
N ASP A 257 15.22 -1.13 13.10
CA ASP A 257 16.55 -0.59 13.37
C ASP A 257 16.46 0.89 13.78
N PRO A 258 16.57 1.19 15.08
CA PRO A 258 16.50 2.57 15.57
C PRO A 258 17.79 3.38 15.28
N THR A 259 18.84 2.77 14.74
CA THR A 259 20.11 3.47 14.49
C THR A 259 20.05 4.38 13.27
N ILE A 260 19.21 4.07 12.31
CA ILE A 260 19.06 4.83 11.06
C ILE A 260 17.78 5.68 11.01
N TRP A 261 16.93 5.60 12.03
CA TRP A 261 15.68 6.33 12.11
C TRP A 261 15.57 7.14 13.40
N THR A 262 15.15 8.38 13.29
CA THR A 262 14.81 9.23 14.44
C THR A 262 13.29 9.32 14.56
N PRO A 263 12.68 8.82 15.66
CA PRO A 263 11.27 9.03 15.91
C PRO A 263 11.01 10.49 16.31
N VAL A 264 9.97 11.08 15.74
CA VAL A 264 9.50 12.42 16.07
C VAL A 264 8.02 12.33 16.41
N LEU A 265 7.68 12.71 17.65
CA LEU A 265 6.30 12.78 18.11
C LEU A 265 5.78 14.20 17.91
N ALA A 266 4.79 14.36 17.06
CA ALA A 266 4.15 15.65 16.78
C ALA A 266 2.66 15.44 16.44
N GLY A 267 1.80 16.40 16.77
CA GLY A 267 0.37 16.33 16.46
C GLY A 267 -0.34 15.06 17.00
N GLY A 268 0.20 14.42 18.04
CA GLY A 268 -0.34 13.19 18.62
C GLY A 268 -0.13 11.94 17.74
N THR A 269 0.80 11.99 16.77
CA THR A 269 1.25 10.86 15.96
C THR A 269 2.78 10.81 15.90
N CYS A 270 3.33 9.63 15.63
CA CYS A 270 4.76 9.45 15.44
C CYS A 270 5.07 9.35 13.96
N HIS A 271 6.11 10.03 13.52
CA HIS A 271 6.73 9.86 12.22
C HIS A 271 8.24 9.66 12.39
N PHE A 272 8.93 9.27 11.34
CA PHE A 272 10.35 8.97 11.39
C PHE A 272 11.10 9.79 10.35
N THR A 273 12.26 10.29 10.72
CA THR A 273 13.19 10.97 9.81
C THR A 273 14.49 10.17 9.71
N PRO A 274 15.22 10.23 8.57
CA PRO A 274 16.54 9.63 8.45
C PRO A 274 17.50 10.21 9.50
N ARG A 275 18.41 9.36 10.00
CA ARG A 275 19.57 9.79 10.80
C ARG A 275 20.76 10.08 9.91
#